data_eb4a41d6c4f481b7108809308eec8cde
#
_entry.id   eb4a41d6c4f481b7108809308eec8cde
#
_cell.length_a   1.000
_cell.length_b   1.000
_cell.length_c   1.000
_cell.angle_alpha   90.00
_cell.angle_beta   90.00
_cell.angle_gamma   90.00
#
_symmetry.space_group_name_H-M   'P 1'
#
loop_
_entity.id
_entity.type
_entity.pdbx_description
1 polymer ?
#
loop_
_entity_poly.entity_id
_entity_poly.type
_entity_poly.pdbx_seq_one_letter_code
_entity_poly.pdbx_strand_id
1 'polypeptide(L)'
;IMKKLTLLTLMCCLCLSLWAQKTVTVTSPDGKVEMRLNIHADKLTYDLYHAGNAVLTDNALGMQINGQEITAHPKMTGQRSKHIQETICPVVPLKFSAIENNCNETTVNFKNQFSLVLRAYNDGVAYRFVTRLKEQVEVDYETIGLNIPNDCMLHVQETENFWTSYEEPYVHVKSGEWKEGVMSTLPLLIDAKSCKLLVSEADLRDYPCAFFAHASTGLKAAFPPMPTRFEPWYDRRLK
;
A
#
# COMPACT_ATOMS: atom_id res chain seq x y z
N ILE A 1 2.84 -35.50 -45.19
CA ILE A 1 3.66 -35.36 -43.96
C ILE A 1 3.75 -33.92 -43.54
N MET A 2 3.99 -32.93 -44.44
CA MET A 2 4.07 -31.49 -44.10
C MET A 2 2.78 -30.91 -43.48
N LYS A 3 1.58 -31.27 -43.97
CA LYS A 3 0.32 -30.77 -43.42
C LYS A 3 0.04 -31.22 -41.98
N LYS A 4 0.49 -32.39 -41.57
CA LYS A 4 0.36 -32.89 -40.16
C LYS A 4 1.34 -32.20 -39.21
N LEU A 5 2.54 -31.83 -39.72
CA LEU A 5 3.56 -31.12 -38.95
C LEU A 5 3.12 -29.67 -38.65
N THR A 6 2.49 -28.98 -39.62
CA THR A 6 1.97 -27.62 -39.46
C THR A 6 0.80 -27.57 -38.47
N LEU A 7 -0.06 -28.58 -38.44
CA LEU A 7 -1.16 -28.67 -37.50
C LEU A 7 -0.69 -28.93 -36.07
N LEU A 8 0.39 -29.72 -35.89
CA LEU A 8 1.00 -29.99 -34.60
C LEU A 8 1.69 -28.75 -34.00
N THR A 9 2.36 -27.96 -34.86
CA THR A 9 3.01 -26.71 -34.47
C THR A 9 1.97 -25.63 -34.09
N LEU A 10 0.84 -25.55 -34.81
CA LEU A 10 -0.24 -24.63 -34.51
C LEU A 10 -0.95 -25.00 -33.19
N MET A 11 -1.08 -26.30 -32.88
CA MET A 11 -1.70 -26.80 -31.66
C MET A 11 -0.77 -26.63 -30.43
N CYS A 12 0.56 -26.68 -30.61
CA CYS A 12 1.54 -26.38 -29.55
C CYS A 12 1.59 -24.88 -29.19
N CYS A 13 1.36 -23.98 -30.14
CA CYS A 13 1.26 -22.55 -29.88
C CYS A 13 -0.01 -22.13 -29.12
N LEU A 14 -1.07 -22.93 -29.16
CA LEU A 14 -2.31 -22.67 -28.43
C LEU A 14 -2.27 -23.11 -26.96
N CYS A 15 -1.23 -23.86 -26.56
CA CYS A 15 -1.01 -24.30 -25.17
C CYS A 15 -0.10 -23.36 -24.34
N LEU A 16 0.27 -22.19 -24.86
CA LEU A 16 0.76 -21.12 -24.01
C LEU A 16 -0.44 -20.62 -23.21
N SER A 17 -0.65 -21.26 -22.06
CA SER A 17 -1.56 -20.78 -21.04
C SER A 17 -1.16 -19.32 -20.76
N LEU A 18 -1.91 -18.38 -21.34
CA LEU A 18 -1.93 -17.00 -20.90
C LEU A 18 -2.29 -17.05 -19.42
N TRP A 19 -1.29 -16.94 -18.57
CA TRP A 19 -1.49 -16.65 -17.17
C TRP A 19 -2.06 -15.24 -17.14
N ALA A 20 -3.38 -15.18 -17.31
CA ALA A 20 -4.10 -13.94 -17.34
C ALA A 20 -3.90 -13.27 -15.98
N GLN A 21 -3.23 -12.14 -15.99
CA GLN A 21 -3.22 -11.22 -14.85
C GLN A 21 -4.67 -11.00 -14.43
N LYS A 22 -4.97 -11.26 -13.16
CA LYS A 22 -6.30 -11.02 -12.60
C LYS A 22 -6.30 -9.67 -11.91
N THR A 23 -7.24 -8.82 -12.28
CA THR A 23 -7.41 -7.51 -11.64
C THR A 23 -8.72 -7.47 -10.86
N VAL A 24 -8.67 -6.95 -9.64
CA VAL A 24 -9.83 -6.65 -8.80
C VAL A 24 -9.91 -5.14 -8.63
N THR A 25 -11.05 -4.57 -8.98
CA THR A 25 -11.28 -3.13 -8.94
C THR A 25 -12.25 -2.78 -7.81
N VAL A 26 -11.93 -1.73 -7.06
CA VAL A 26 -12.84 -1.04 -6.16
C VAL A 26 -12.93 0.43 -6.59
N THR A 27 -14.16 0.94 -6.72
CA THR A 27 -14.43 2.30 -7.20
C THR A 27 -15.19 3.06 -6.13
N SER A 28 -14.92 4.36 -5.98
CA SER A 28 -15.63 5.25 -5.05
C SER A 28 -17.15 5.32 -5.33
N PRO A 29 -17.96 5.74 -4.36
CA PRO A 29 -19.40 5.90 -4.56
C PRO A 29 -19.76 6.85 -5.72
N ASP A 30 -18.97 7.90 -5.95
CA ASP A 30 -19.16 8.85 -7.06
C ASP A 30 -18.53 8.41 -8.41
N GLY A 31 -17.83 7.24 -8.40
CA GLY A 31 -17.21 6.65 -9.59
C GLY A 31 -15.92 7.31 -10.06
N LYS A 32 -15.36 8.29 -9.33
CA LYS A 32 -14.18 9.03 -9.80
C LYS A 32 -12.86 8.46 -9.32
N VAL A 33 -12.81 7.91 -8.11
CA VAL A 33 -11.60 7.30 -7.53
C VAL A 33 -11.67 5.80 -7.71
N GLU A 34 -10.60 5.21 -8.23
CA GLU A 34 -10.55 3.79 -8.49
C GLU A 34 -9.19 3.22 -8.05
N MET A 35 -9.23 2.09 -7.33
CA MET A 35 -8.06 1.29 -7.02
C MET A 35 -8.18 -0.07 -7.69
N ARG A 36 -7.15 -0.48 -8.42
CA ARG A 36 -7.04 -1.79 -9.07
C ARG A 36 -5.95 -2.60 -8.41
N LEU A 37 -6.31 -3.71 -7.80
CA LEU A 37 -5.37 -4.71 -7.31
C LEU A 37 -5.05 -5.67 -8.44
N ASN A 38 -3.79 -5.70 -8.86
CA ASN A 38 -3.28 -6.58 -9.90
C ASN A 38 -2.61 -7.80 -9.26
N ILE A 39 -3.12 -8.97 -9.61
CA ILE A 39 -2.67 -10.27 -9.10
C ILE A 39 -1.85 -10.92 -10.19
N HIS A 40 -0.53 -10.82 -10.07
CA HIS A 40 0.43 -11.43 -10.97
C HIS A 40 0.74 -12.88 -10.56
N ALA A 41 1.50 -13.57 -11.38
CA ALA A 41 1.92 -14.96 -11.08
C ALA A 41 2.80 -15.06 -9.83
N ASP A 42 3.58 -14.02 -9.54
CA ASP A 42 4.63 -13.99 -8.51
C ASP A 42 4.44 -12.90 -7.45
N LYS A 43 3.65 -11.86 -7.73
CA LYS A 43 3.54 -10.67 -6.86
C LYS A 43 2.14 -10.04 -6.90
N LEU A 44 1.93 -9.09 -6.00
CA LEU A 44 0.79 -8.16 -6.01
C LEU A 44 1.29 -6.76 -6.34
N THR A 45 0.51 -6.03 -7.16
CA THR A 45 0.67 -4.58 -7.34
C THR A 45 -0.68 -3.91 -7.33
N TYR A 46 -0.69 -2.58 -7.21
CA TYR A 46 -1.93 -1.82 -7.34
C TYR A 46 -1.73 -0.56 -8.19
N ASP A 47 -2.80 -0.14 -8.82
CA ASP A 47 -2.89 1.10 -9.56
C ASP A 47 -3.97 1.99 -8.96
N LEU A 48 -3.77 3.30 -9.05
CA LEU A 48 -4.74 4.32 -8.65
C LEU A 48 -5.13 5.16 -9.84
N TYR A 49 -6.43 5.42 -9.95
CA TYR A 49 -7.01 6.27 -10.99
C TYR A 49 -7.89 7.34 -10.37
N HIS A 50 -7.90 8.52 -10.97
CA HIS A 50 -8.84 9.58 -10.67
C HIS A 50 -9.48 10.11 -11.96
N ALA A 51 -10.82 10.11 -12.03
CA ALA A 51 -11.59 10.52 -13.21
C ALA A 51 -11.11 9.86 -14.51
N GLY A 52 -10.78 8.55 -14.47
CA GLY A 52 -10.29 7.77 -15.59
C GLY A 52 -8.80 7.94 -15.92
N ASN A 53 -8.10 8.88 -15.28
CA ASN A 53 -6.67 9.10 -15.49
C ASN A 53 -5.85 8.33 -14.48
N ALA A 54 -4.78 7.68 -14.94
CA ALA A 54 -3.82 7.01 -14.06
C ALA A 54 -3.09 8.04 -13.19
N VAL A 55 -3.06 7.80 -11.87
CA VAL A 55 -2.36 8.62 -10.88
C VAL A 55 -1.08 7.92 -10.46
N LEU A 56 -1.18 6.66 -10.05
CA LEU A 56 -0.07 5.79 -9.74
C LEU A 56 -0.31 4.43 -10.39
N THR A 57 0.74 3.79 -10.90
CA THR A 57 0.65 2.45 -11.52
C THR A 57 1.80 1.56 -11.09
N ASP A 58 1.57 0.25 -11.06
CA ASP A 58 2.52 -0.80 -10.71
C ASP A 58 3.17 -0.59 -9.33
N ASN A 59 2.38 -0.15 -8.35
CA ASN A 59 2.84 0.05 -6.99
C ASN A 59 2.99 -1.29 -6.28
N ALA A 60 4.16 -1.58 -5.74
CA ALA A 60 4.44 -2.84 -5.07
C ALA A 60 3.64 -2.98 -3.77
N LEU A 61 3.15 -4.20 -3.50
CA LEU A 61 2.38 -4.56 -2.32
C LEU A 61 2.78 -5.95 -1.85
N GLY A 62 3.24 -6.08 -0.61
CA GLY A 62 3.69 -7.36 -0.08
C GLY A 62 3.75 -7.41 1.44
N MET A 63 3.86 -8.63 1.99
CA MET A 63 4.02 -8.85 3.42
C MET A 63 4.75 -10.16 3.69
N GLN A 64 5.76 -10.11 4.56
CA GLN A 64 6.45 -11.27 5.09
C GLN A 64 6.05 -11.52 6.54
N ILE A 65 5.71 -12.78 6.86
CA ILE A 65 5.31 -13.23 8.19
C ILE A 65 6.06 -14.51 8.52
N ASN A 66 6.70 -14.56 9.69
CA ASN A 66 7.46 -15.72 10.17
C ASN A 66 8.47 -16.23 9.13
N GLY A 67 9.21 -15.34 8.49
CA GLY A 67 10.20 -15.65 7.45
C GLY A 67 9.61 -16.06 6.09
N GLN A 68 8.29 -16.01 5.91
CA GLN A 68 7.63 -16.37 4.66
C GLN A 68 6.96 -15.16 4.00
N GLU A 69 7.28 -14.90 2.74
CA GLU A 69 6.56 -13.93 1.91
C GLU A 69 5.16 -14.47 1.58
N ILE A 70 4.15 -14.09 2.37
CA ILE A 70 2.78 -14.60 2.22
C ILE A 70 2.11 -14.12 0.94
N THR A 71 2.60 -13.02 0.38
CA THR A 71 2.11 -12.43 -0.86
C THR A 71 2.80 -12.95 -2.12
N ALA A 72 3.82 -13.81 -1.98
CA ALA A 72 4.44 -14.49 -3.11
C ALA A 72 3.48 -15.49 -3.76
N HIS A 73 3.49 -15.55 -5.09
CA HIS A 73 2.63 -16.43 -5.89
C HIS A 73 1.15 -16.39 -5.45
N PRO A 74 0.53 -15.21 -5.42
CA PRO A 74 -0.78 -15.01 -4.82
C PRO A 74 -1.86 -15.77 -5.61
N LYS A 75 -2.65 -16.59 -4.92
CA LYS A 75 -3.77 -17.33 -5.50
C LYS A 75 -5.06 -16.86 -4.87
N MET A 76 -5.80 -16.03 -5.59
CA MET A 76 -7.12 -15.58 -5.17
C MET A 76 -8.10 -16.73 -5.05
N THR A 77 -8.80 -16.81 -3.92
CA THR A 77 -9.83 -17.82 -3.65
C THR A 77 -11.25 -17.27 -3.75
N GLY A 78 -11.42 -15.96 -3.63
CA GLY A 78 -12.70 -15.27 -3.74
C GLY A 78 -12.62 -13.81 -3.41
N GLN A 79 -13.71 -13.10 -3.66
CA GLN A 79 -13.89 -11.70 -3.25
C GLN A 79 -15.31 -11.45 -2.78
N ARG A 80 -15.47 -10.43 -1.95
CA ARG A 80 -16.76 -9.92 -1.52
C ARG A 80 -16.71 -8.39 -1.48
N SER A 81 -17.71 -7.76 -2.08
CA SER A 81 -17.86 -6.30 -2.05
C SER A 81 -19.10 -5.90 -1.26
N LYS A 82 -19.03 -4.72 -0.65
CA LYS A 82 -20.15 -4.07 0.04
C LYS A 82 -20.01 -2.55 -0.07
N HIS A 83 -21.11 -1.85 0.01
CA HIS A 83 -21.16 -0.42 0.23
C HIS A 83 -21.27 -0.14 1.72
N ILE A 84 -20.51 0.81 2.23
CA ILE A 84 -20.54 1.29 3.61
C ILE A 84 -21.06 2.72 3.57
N GLN A 85 -22.10 2.99 4.33
CA GLN A 85 -22.64 4.34 4.55
C GLN A 85 -23.09 4.43 5.99
N GLU A 86 -22.33 5.15 6.80
CA GLU A 86 -22.59 5.33 8.22
C GLU A 86 -22.04 6.67 8.70
N THR A 87 -22.58 7.15 9.82
CA THR A 87 -22.06 8.34 10.49
C THR A 87 -21.30 7.90 11.74
N ILE A 88 -20.03 8.27 11.81
CA ILE A 88 -19.18 8.05 12.99
C ILE A 88 -19.20 9.30 13.86
N CYS A 89 -19.60 9.15 15.12
CA CYS A 89 -19.52 10.21 16.12
C CYS A 89 -18.31 9.93 17.01
N PRO A 90 -17.18 10.66 16.85
CA PRO A 90 -15.99 10.44 17.66
C PRO A 90 -16.27 10.68 19.14
N VAL A 91 -15.70 9.86 20.03
CA VAL A 91 -15.81 10.05 21.48
C VAL A 91 -15.24 11.41 21.90
N VAL A 92 -14.15 11.82 21.25
CA VAL A 92 -13.54 13.14 21.40
C VAL A 92 -13.58 13.85 20.05
N PRO A 93 -14.54 14.77 19.83
CA PRO A 93 -14.61 15.51 18.59
C PRO A 93 -13.48 16.55 18.52
N LEU A 94 -12.59 16.43 17.52
CA LEU A 94 -11.52 17.39 17.25
C LEU A 94 -11.97 18.45 16.23
N LYS A 95 -12.02 18.07 14.93
CA LYS A 95 -12.46 18.96 13.85
C LYS A 95 -13.93 18.81 13.54
N PHE A 96 -14.47 17.59 13.71
CA PHE A 96 -15.83 17.25 13.36
C PHE A 96 -16.49 16.50 14.51
N SER A 97 -17.74 16.83 14.81
CA SER A 97 -18.59 16.09 15.75
C SER A 97 -19.24 14.85 15.13
N ALA A 98 -19.30 14.82 13.80
CA ALA A 98 -19.80 13.70 13.00
C ALA A 98 -18.97 13.57 11.73
N ILE A 99 -18.60 12.36 11.38
CA ILE A 99 -17.81 12.01 10.20
C ILE A 99 -18.64 11.08 9.34
N GLU A 100 -18.87 11.43 8.10
CA GLU A 100 -19.52 10.55 7.15
C GLU A 100 -18.51 9.51 6.64
N ASN A 101 -18.76 8.23 6.92
CA ASN A 101 -18.01 7.11 6.39
C ASN A 101 -18.80 6.51 5.22
N ASN A 102 -18.48 6.97 4.00
CA ASN A 102 -19.15 6.57 2.78
C ASN A 102 -18.14 6.05 1.78
N CYS A 103 -18.08 4.72 1.59
CA CYS A 103 -17.11 4.08 0.70
C CYS A 103 -17.63 2.75 0.14
N ASN A 104 -17.01 2.28 -0.92
CA ASN A 104 -17.11 0.91 -1.37
C ASN A 104 -15.91 0.10 -0.85
N GLU A 105 -16.19 -1.04 -0.26
CA GLU A 105 -15.19 -1.96 0.28
C GLU A 105 -15.19 -3.27 -0.51
N THR A 106 -14.01 -3.75 -0.89
CA THR A 106 -13.84 -5.08 -1.47
C THR A 106 -12.79 -5.86 -0.67
N THR A 107 -13.19 -7.01 -0.13
CA THR A 107 -12.30 -7.97 0.51
C THR A 107 -11.90 -9.03 -0.51
N VAL A 108 -10.59 -9.18 -0.75
CA VAL A 108 -10.01 -10.18 -1.65
C VAL A 108 -9.31 -11.25 -0.81
N ASN A 109 -9.74 -12.51 -0.95
CA ASN A 109 -9.21 -13.62 -0.17
C ASN A 109 -8.17 -14.39 -0.97
N PHE A 110 -7.10 -14.83 -0.29
CA PHE A 110 -6.01 -15.61 -0.88
C PHE A 110 -5.82 -16.95 -0.19
N LYS A 111 -5.24 -17.92 -0.92
CA LYS A 111 -4.99 -19.27 -0.41
C LYS A 111 -4.03 -19.29 0.79
N ASN A 112 -3.05 -18.38 0.82
CA ASN A 112 -2.03 -18.28 1.87
C ASN A 112 -2.55 -17.68 3.20
N GLN A 113 -3.86 -17.83 3.49
CA GLN A 113 -4.53 -17.43 4.72
C GLN A 113 -4.46 -15.93 5.04
N PHE A 114 -4.33 -15.09 4.03
CA PHE A 114 -4.51 -13.65 4.16
C PHE A 114 -5.62 -13.14 3.26
N SER A 115 -6.05 -11.94 3.53
CA SER A 115 -6.96 -11.16 2.71
C SER A 115 -6.45 -9.73 2.59
N LEU A 116 -6.78 -9.09 1.49
CA LEU A 116 -6.67 -7.63 1.35
C LEU A 116 -8.07 -7.03 1.41
N VAL A 117 -8.24 -6.05 2.28
CA VAL A 117 -9.44 -5.22 2.33
C VAL A 117 -9.10 -3.90 1.66
N LEU A 118 -9.80 -3.60 0.58
CA LEU A 118 -9.62 -2.39 -0.22
C LEU A 118 -10.83 -1.50 -0.03
N ARG A 119 -10.64 -0.20 0.19
CA ARG A 119 -11.70 0.81 0.27
C ARG A 119 -11.45 1.93 -0.72
N ALA A 120 -12.50 2.36 -1.38
CA ALA A 120 -12.49 3.56 -2.20
C ALA A 120 -13.53 4.55 -1.69
N TYR A 121 -13.05 5.73 -1.30
CA TYR A 121 -13.80 6.93 -0.92
C TYR A 121 -13.81 7.92 -2.07
N ASN A 122 -14.66 8.93 -2.03
CA ASN A 122 -14.70 9.96 -3.08
C ASN A 122 -13.45 10.84 -3.12
N ASP A 123 -12.64 10.84 -2.06
CA ASP A 123 -11.42 11.63 -1.90
C ASP A 123 -10.15 10.79 -1.72
N GLY A 124 -10.24 9.45 -1.75
CA GLY A 124 -9.08 8.61 -1.58
C GLY A 124 -9.35 7.13 -1.53
N VAL A 125 -8.28 6.37 -1.31
CA VAL A 125 -8.32 4.91 -1.16
C VAL A 125 -7.58 4.49 0.10
N ALA A 126 -7.95 3.33 0.64
CA ALA A 126 -7.23 2.69 1.71
C ALA A 126 -7.17 1.18 1.49
N TYR A 127 -6.13 0.54 2.03
CA TYR A 127 -6.08 -0.91 2.10
C TYR A 127 -5.51 -1.37 3.43
N ARG A 128 -5.76 -2.62 3.77
CA ARG A 128 -5.10 -3.31 4.87
C ARG A 128 -5.00 -4.80 4.60
N PHE A 129 -3.95 -5.42 5.15
CA PHE A 129 -3.85 -6.87 5.24
C PHE A 129 -4.68 -7.37 6.43
N VAL A 130 -5.27 -8.54 6.25
CA VAL A 130 -5.97 -9.29 7.30
C VAL A 130 -5.49 -10.72 7.24
N THR A 131 -4.84 -11.21 8.28
CA THR A 131 -4.42 -12.62 8.38
C THR A 131 -5.51 -13.44 9.03
N ARG A 132 -5.59 -14.72 8.66
CA ARG A 132 -6.48 -15.73 9.28
C ARG A 132 -5.68 -16.80 10.02
N LEU A 133 -4.46 -16.46 10.39
CA LEU A 133 -3.60 -17.33 11.18
C LEU A 133 -4.15 -17.42 12.61
N LYS A 134 -4.11 -18.61 13.21
CA LYS A 134 -4.67 -18.88 14.54
C LYS A 134 -3.71 -18.53 15.66
N GLU A 135 -2.42 -18.49 15.36
CA GLU A 135 -1.34 -18.26 16.31
C GLU A 135 -0.87 -16.82 16.23
N GLN A 136 -0.19 -16.37 17.28
CA GLN A 136 0.55 -15.11 17.25
C GLN A 136 1.62 -15.21 16.16
N VAL A 137 1.73 -14.16 15.36
CA VAL A 137 2.65 -14.10 14.22
C VAL A 137 3.62 -12.94 14.39
N GLU A 138 4.80 -13.10 13.84
CA GLU A 138 5.79 -12.05 13.68
C GLU A 138 5.70 -11.51 12.26
N VAL A 139 5.42 -10.21 12.11
CA VAL A 139 5.48 -9.54 10.82
C VAL A 139 6.92 -9.07 10.63
N ASP A 140 7.64 -9.68 9.70
CA ASP A 140 9.03 -9.35 9.43
C ASP A 140 9.15 -8.00 8.70
N TYR A 141 8.31 -7.79 7.67
CA TYR A 141 8.17 -6.51 6.99
C TYR A 141 6.91 -6.45 6.11
N GLU A 142 6.50 -5.24 5.79
CA GLU A 142 5.49 -4.93 4.78
C GLU A 142 6.13 -4.17 3.62
N THR A 143 5.83 -4.57 2.39
CA THR A 143 6.24 -3.86 1.18
C THR A 143 5.15 -2.90 0.77
N ILE A 144 5.45 -1.60 0.80
CA ILE A 144 4.61 -0.54 0.27
C ILE A 144 5.46 0.28 -0.70
N GLY A 145 5.18 0.16 -1.98
CA GLY A 145 5.82 0.96 -3.03
C GLY A 145 4.89 2.04 -3.55
N LEU A 146 5.44 3.19 -3.85
CA LEU A 146 4.77 4.28 -4.57
C LEU A 146 5.60 4.60 -5.81
N ASN A 147 5.18 4.10 -6.95
CA ASN A 147 5.86 4.30 -8.22
C ASN A 147 5.47 5.65 -8.80
N ILE A 148 6.24 6.68 -8.48
CA ILE A 148 6.02 8.05 -8.88
C ILE A 148 7.09 8.53 -9.88
N PRO A 149 6.74 9.40 -10.84
CA PRO A 149 7.71 10.01 -11.74
C PRO A 149 8.76 10.82 -10.97
N ASN A 150 10.01 10.83 -11.49
CA ASN A 150 11.15 11.52 -10.87
C ASN A 150 10.99 13.04 -10.78
N ASP A 151 10.07 13.63 -11.52
CA ASP A 151 9.81 15.07 -11.56
C ASP A 151 8.59 15.51 -10.70
N CYS A 152 7.99 14.58 -9.95
CA CYS A 152 6.99 14.93 -8.95
C CYS A 152 7.63 15.70 -7.79
N MET A 153 6.95 16.73 -7.31
CA MET A 153 7.39 17.47 -6.11
C MET A 153 6.91 16.72 -4.86
N LEU A 154 7.84 16.45 -3.97
CA LEU A 154 7.58 15.91 -2.65
C LEU A 154 7.57 17.04 -1.61
N HIS A 155 6.67 16.94 -0.66
CA HIS A 155 6.64 17.78 0.54
C HIS A 155 6.77 16.83 1.73
N VAL A 156 7.96 16.78 2.32
CA VAL A 156 8.40 15.73 3.26
C VAL A 156 9.00 16.33 4.52
N GLN A 157 8.82 15.67 5.65
CA GLN A 157 9.60 15.92 6.85
C GLN A 157 10.75 14.92 6.90
N GLU A 158 11.96 15.40 6.64
CA GLU A 158 13.15 14.56 6.52
C GLU A 158 13.66 14.06 7.87
N THR A 159 14.08 12.81 7.90
CA THR A 159 14.81 12.20 9.02
C THR A 159 15.82 11.18 8.49
N GLU A 160 16.97 11.06 9.18
CA GLU A 160 18.01 10.08 8.84
C GLU A 160 17.84 8.75 9.58
N ASN A 161 16.97 8.70 10.56
CA ASN A 161 16.72 7.52 11.38
C ASN A 161 15.30 7.53 11.97
N PHE A 162 14.91 6.48 12.68
CA PHE A 162 13.59 6.35 13.29
C PHE A 162 13.42 7.12 14.62
N TRP A 163 14.45 7.82 15.09
CA TRP A 163 14.40 8.69 16.27
C TRP A 163 14.10 10.12 15.85
N THR A 164 12.84 10.46 15.82
CA THR A 164 12.38 11.79 15.43
C THR A 164 11.24 12.25 16.32
N SER A 165 11.19 13.57 16.59
CA SER A 165 10.09 14.22 17.30
C SER A 165 8.88 14.48 16.41
N TYR A 166 8.97 14.23 15.08
CA TYR A 166 7.98 14.64 14.08
C TYR A 166 7.75 16.16 14.01
N GLU A 167 8.74 16.96 14.40
CA GLU A 167 8.65 18.42 14.47
C GLU A 167 9.57 19.12 13.46
N GLU A 168 10.14 18.36 12.50
CA GLU A 168 10.99 18.90 11.47
C GLU A 168 10.20 19.72 10.44
N PRO A 169 10.79 20.81 9.89
CA PRO A 169 10.19 21.56 8.81
C PRO A 169 9.99 20.71 7.56
N TYR A 170 8.94 21.01 6.79
CA TYR A 170 8.75 20.39 5.49
C TYR A 170 9.76 20.86 4.47
N VAL A 171 10.42 19.93 3.81
CA VAL A 171 11.31 20.14 2.66
C VAL A 171 10.51 19.90 1.37
N HIS A 172 10.82 20.70 0.34
CA HIS A 172 10.21 20.61 -0.97
C HIS A 172 11.28 20.18 -1.97
N VAL A 173 11.18 18.96 -2.49
CA VAL A 173 12.22 18.34 -3.33
C VAL A 173 11.59 17.52 -4.44
N LYS A 174 12.19 17.49 -5.62
CA LYS A 174 11.76 16.53 -6.65
C LYS A 174 12.11 15.11 -6.24
N SER A 175 11.22 14.17 -6.54
CA SER A 175 11.42 12.77 -6.12
C SER A 175 12.72 12.17 -6.63
N GLY A 176 13.15 12.48 -7.87
CA GLY A 176 14.42 12.01 -8.43
C GLY A 176 15.67 12.73 -7.90
N GLU A 177 15.51 13.82 -7.14
CA GLU A 177 16.58 14.57 -6.51
C GLU A 177 16.66 14.32 -5.00
N TRP A 178 15.68 13.56 -4.46
CA TRP A 178 15.63 13.25 -3.03
C TRP A 178 16.76 12.30 -2.65
N LYS A 179 17.49 12.62 -1.60
CA LYS A 179 18.72 11.94 -1.22
C LYS A 179 18.48 10.50 -0.76
N GLU A 180 19.40 9.62 -1.13
CA GLU A 180 19.46 8.28 -0.54
C GLU A 180 19.82 8.35 0.94
N GLY A 181 19.30 7.40 1.74
CA GLY A 181 19.55 7.32 3.18
C GLY A 181 18.71 8.27 4.03
N VAL A 182 17.92 9.14 3.41
CA VAL A 182 16.95 10.01 4.09
C VAL A 182 15.55 9.41 3.96
N MET A 183 14.76 9.52 5.02
CA MET A 183 13.36 9.08 5.06
C MET A 183 12.44 10.27 5.32
N SER A 184 11.18 10.12 4.97
CA SER A 184 10.10 11.02 5.40
C SER A 184 9.24 10.35 6.44
N THR A 185 8.86 11.09 7.46
CA THR A 185 7.72 10.75 8.30
C THR A 185 6.40 10.91 7.53
N LEU A 186 5.29 10.46 8.10
CA LEU A 186 3.94 10.69 7.58
C LEU A 186 3.22 11.78 8.40
N PRO A 187 2.30 12.53 7.77
CA PRO A 187 1.88 12.45 6.37
C PRO A 187 2.90 13.06 5.40
N LEU A 188 3.01 12.51 4.21
CA LEU A 188 3.76 13.12 3.10
C LEU A 188 2.82 13.52 1.97
N LEU A 189 3.12 14.61 1.27
CA LEU A 189 2.35 15.08 0.13
C LEU A 189 3.20 14.96 -1.15
N ILE A 190 2.58 14.38 -2.19
CA ILE A 190 3.15 14.23 -3.52
C ILE A 190 2.35 15.11 -4.48
N ASP A 191 3.01 16.07 -5.14
CA ASP A 191 2.40 16.82 -6.24
C ASP A 191 2.65 16.09 -7.56
N ALA A 192 1.67 15.31 -7.99
CA ALA A 192 1.73 14.44 -9.17
C ALA A 192 1.20 15.15 -10.44
N LYS A 193 1.35 16.46 -10.56
CA LYS A 193 0.92 17.30 -11.71
C LYS A 193 -0.60 17.28 -11.96
N SER A 194 -1.21 16.10 -12.10
CA SER A 194 -2.65 15.96 -12.34
C SER A 194 -3.49 16.02 -11.06
N CYS A 195 -2.90 15.68 -9.93
CA CYS A 195 -3.53 15.73 -8.61
C CYS A 195 -2.46 15.80 -7.50
N LYS A 196 -2.90 16.08 -6.30
CA LYS A 196 -2.07 15.98 -5.10
C LYS A 196 -2.47 14.73 -4.31
N LEU A 197 -1.46 13.94 -3.95
CA LEU A 197 -1.63 12.72 -3.17
C LEU A 197 -1.11 12.95 -1.76
N LEU A 198 -1.99 12.87 -0.77
CA LEU A 198 -1.58 12.78 0.62
C LEU A 198 -1.48 11.30 1.00
N VAL A 199 -0.30 10.90 1.47
CA VAL A 199 -0.05 9.55 1.99
C VAL A 199 -0.02 9.62 3.51
N SER A 200 -0.79 8.75 4.16
CA SER A 200 -0.89 8.67 5.61
C SER A 200 -1.29 7.27 6.04
N GLU A 201 -1.20 7.01 7.33
CA GLU A 201 -1.66 5.80 7.99
C GLU A 201 -2.87 6.10 8.86
N ALA A 202 -3.66 5.07 9.11
CA ALA A 202 -4.79 5.12 10.02
C ALA A 202 -4.89 3.82 10.82
N ASP A 203 -5.47 3.89 12.01
CA ASP A 203 -5.77 2.75 12.88
C ASP A 203 -4.51 1.92 13.25
N LEU A 204 -3.39 2.59 13.53
CA LEU A 204 -2.16 1.96 14.02
C LEU A 204 -2.38 1.40 15.41
N ARG A 205 -2.37 0.06 15.52
CA ARG A 205 -2.53 -0.68 16.77
C ARG A 205 -1.51 -1.81 16.80
N ASP A 206 -0.59 -1.77 17.77
CA ASP A 206 0.48 -2.76 17.92
C ASP A 206 1.28 -3.01 16.62
N TYR A 207 1.46 -1.94 15.85
CA TYR A 207 2.15 -1.94 14.55
C TYR A 207 3.07 -0.72 14.44
N PRO A 208 4.28 -0.86 13.87
CA PRO A 208 5.19 0.26 13.70
C PRO A 208 4.62 1.25 12.68
N CYS A 209 4.86 2.55 12.90
CA CYS A 209 4.54 3.57 11.90
C CYS A 209 5.47 3.46 10.69
N ALA A 210 4.93 3.75 9.50
CA ALA A 210 5.70 3.75 8.27
C ALA A 210 6.45 5.07 8.10
N PHE A 211 7.65 4.94 7.57
CA PHE A 211 8.43 6.02 6.95
C PHE A 211 8.54 5.72 5.47
N PHE A 212 8.79 6.73 4.66
CA PHE A 212 9.06 6.51 3.24
C PHE A 212 10.47 6.98 2.89
N ALA A 213 11.18 6.17 2.12
CA ALA A 213 12.52 6.44 1.62
C ALA A 213 12.54 6.40 0.08
N HIS A 214 13.54 7.02 -0.51
CA HIS A 214 13.79 6.94 -1.94
C HIS A 214 14.00 5.48 -2.38
N ALA A 215 13.46 5.10 -3.51
CA ALA A 215 13.66 3.81 -4.17
C ALA A 215 14.11 4.03 -5.62
N SER A 216 14.62 2.99 -6.27
CA SER A 216 15.01 3.06 -7.69
C SER A 216 13.88 3.55 -8.62
N THR A 217 12.64 3.28 -8.22
CA THR A 217 11.43 3.77 -8.90
C THR A 217 10.48 4.34 -7.85
N GLY A 218 10.55 5.65 -7.61
CA GLY A 218 9.67 6.34 -6.67
C GLY A 218 10.04 6.16 -5.21
N LEU A 219 9.09 5.78 -4.36
CA LEU A 219 9.25 5.67 -2.92
C LEU A 219 8.94 4.26 -2.42
N LYS A 220 9.57 3.87 -1.31
CA LYS A 220 9.28 2.62 -0.59
C LYS A 220 9.11 2.90 0.89
N ALA A 221 8.22 2.15 1.55
CA ALA A 221 8.10 2.21 2.99
C ALA A 221 9.33 1.61 3.70
N ALA A 222 9.63 2.17 4.87
CA ALA A 222 10.57 1.65 5.83
C ALA A 222 9.93 1.68 7.22
N PHE A 223 10.20 0.66 8.03
CA PHE A 223 9.59 0.51 9.35
C PHE A 223 10.67 0.38 10.42
N PRO A 224 10.49 1.02 11.60
CA PRO A 224 11.37 0.78 12.72
C PRO A 224 11.29 -0.68 13.16
N PRO A 225 12.43 -1.29 13.54
CA PRO A 225 12.45 -2.65 14.04
C PRO A 225 11.72 -2.74 15.39
N MET A 226 11.11 -3.89 15.67
CA MET A 226 10.48 -4.16 16.97
C MET A 226 11.56 -4.09 18.07
N PRO A 227 11.32 -3.36 19.18
CA PRO A 227 12.25 -3.35 20.29
C PRO A 227 12.42 -4.76 20.89
N THR A 228 13.65 -5.23 20.96
CA THR A 228 13.99 -6.54 21.54
C THR A 228 14.35 -6.45 23.03
N ARG A 229 14.63 -5.24 23.52
CA ARG A 229 15.02 -4.98 24.91
C ARG A 229 14.57 -3.60 25.35
N PHE A 230 14.07 -3.50 26.57
CA PHE A 230 13.78 -2.26 27.26
C PHE A 230 14.76 -2.10 28.41
N GLU A 231 15.47 -0.97 28.46
CA GLU A 231 16.34 -0.61 29.57
C GLU A 231 15.78 0.61 30.30
N PRO A 232 15.83 0.65 31.64
CA PRO A 232 15.48 1.85 32.37
C PRO A 232 16.36 3.01 31.93
N TRP A 233 15.77 4.10 31.49
CA TRP A 233 16.48 5.32 31.16
C TRP A 233 16.37 6.30 32.32
N TYR A 234 17.54 6.74 32.86
CA TYR A 234 17.59 7.70 33.94
C TYR A 234 17.95 9.08 33.38
N ASP A 235 16.98 9.98 33.40
CA ASP A 235 17.27 11.38 33.09
C ASP A 235 18.05 12.01 34.25
N ARG A 236 19.33 12.27 34.07
CA ARG A 236 20.19 12.89 35.06
C ARG A 236 19.78 14.34 35.42
N ARG A 237 18.88 14.94 34.62
CA ARG A 237 18.32 16.26 34.90
C ARG A 237 17.21 16.26 35.93
N LEU A 238 16.67 15.09 36.26
CA LEU A 238 15.59 14.88 37.25
C LEU A 238 16.14 14.48 38.63
N LYS A 239 17.26 15.05 39.05
CA LYS A 239 17.79 14.86 40.40
C LYS A 239 17.12 15.80 41.38
#